data_e366ca02f8bd65cadabc0058fe964d60
#
_entry.id   e366ca02f8bd65cadabc0058fe964d60
#
_cell.length_a   1.000
_cell.length_b   1.000
_cell.length_c   1.000
_cell.angle_alpha   90.00
_cell.angle_beta   90.00
_cell.angle_gamma   90.00
#
_symmetry.space_group_name_H-M   'P 1'
#
loop_
_entity.id
_entity.type
_entity.pdbx_description
1 polymer ?
#
loop_
_entity_poly.entity_id
_entity_poly.type
_entity_poly.pdbx_seq_one_letter_code
_entity_poly.pdbx_strand_id
1 'polypeptide(L)'
;MSTPTNQLSFTMPPNACNAHLHIIDPAFPNDGHAAAQIGTVDAYRQLARDLNLPRAVFVQAKPFALDNTCLLDAIARFGKENARGIAVVDHTVTNRELEI
;
A
#
# COMPACT_ATOMS: atom_id res chain seq x y z
N MET A 1 1.23 28.02 -8.87
CA MET A 1 0.39 26.84 -8.92
C MET A 1 1.24 25.62 -9.28
N SER A 2 1.09 24.56 -8.55
CA SER A 2 1.85 23.35 -8.84
C SER A 2 1.32 22.67 -10.09
N THR A 3 2.21 22.01 -10.84
CA THR A 3 1.83 21.19 -11.97
C THR A 3 1.00 20.00 -11.46
N PRO A 4 -0.16 19.73 -12.03
CA PRO A 4 -0.91 18.56 -11.66
C PRO A 4 -0.10 17.27 -11.84
N THR A 5 -0.22 16.34 -10.89
CA THR A 5 0.52 15.08 -10.93
C THR A 5 0.11 14.18 -12.09
N ASN A 6 -1.09 14.42 -12.66
CA ASN A 6 -1.57 13.66 -13.81
C ASN A 6 -1.08 14.19 -15.17
N GLN A 7 -0.25 15.23 -15.17
CA GLN A 7 0.35 15.75 -16.41
C GLN A 7 1.64 14.99 -16.72
N LEU A 8 1.48 13.76 -17.16
CA LEU A 8 2.59 12.93 -17.56
C LEU A 8 2.98 13.19 -19.02
N SER A 9 4.25 12.99 -19.34
CA SER A 9 4.74 13.12 -20.72
C SER A 9 4.30 11.97 -21.62
N PHE A 10 3.62 10.97 -21.07
CA PHE A 10 3.10 9.82 -21.79
C PHE A 10 1.78 9.40 -21.17
N THR A 11 0.98 8.63 -21.90
CA THR A 11 -0.29 8.11 -21.40
C THR A 11 -0.05 6.76 -20.72
N MET A 12 -0.53 6.65 -19.47
CA MET A 12 -0.48 5.37 -18.77
C MET A 12 -1.38 4.33 -19.44
N PRO A 13 -0.89 3.10 -19.63
CA PRO A 13 -1.75 2.03 -20.15
C PRO A 13 -2.95 1.78 -19.23
N PRO A 14 -4.10 1.36 -19.78
CA PRO A 14 -5.20 0.86 -18.94
C PRO A 14 -4.71 -0.27 -18.05
N ASN A 15 -5.21 -0.36 -16.82
CA ASN A 15 -4.82 -1.39 -15.86
C ASN A 15 -3.36 -1.32 -15.42
N ALA A 16 -2.71 -0.18 -15.57
CA ALA A 16 -1.36 0.01 -15.04
C ALA A 16 -1.33 -0.26 -13.53
N CYS A 17 -0.22 -0.77 -13.05
CA CYS A 17 -0.07 -1.17 -11.65
C CYS A 17 1.18 -0.53 -11.04
N ASN A 18 1.03 0.03 -9.84
CA ASN A 18 2.19 0.36 -9.02
C ASN A 18 2.62 -0.94 -8.32
N ALA A 19 3.74 -1.50 -8.73
CA ALA A 19 4.15 -2.84 -8.32
C ALA A 19 4.87 -2.89 -6.96
N HIS A 20 5.13 -1.75 -6.32
CA HIS A 20 5.84 -1.76 -5.04
C HIS A 20 5.65 -0.42 -4.33
N LEU A 21 4.82 -0.41 -3.29
CA LEU A 21 4.70 0.75 -2.43
C LEU A 21 4.40 0.32 -1.00
N HIS A 22 4.64 1.23 -0.07
CA HIS A 22 4.37 1.02 1.35
C HIS A 22 3.27 1.95 1.82
N ILE A 23 2.35 1.43 2.62
CA ILE A 23 1.42 2.25 3.39
C ILE A 23 1.91 2.27 4.83
N ILE A 24 2.10 3.46 5.36
CA ILE A 24 2.60 3.66 6.72
C ILE A 24 1.62 4.55 7.45
N ASP A 25 0.75 3.93 8.24
CA ASP A 25 -0.25 4.60 9.05
C ASP A 25 0.09 4.39 10.53
N PRO A 26 0.47 5.45 11.26
CA PRO A 26 0.87 5.32 12.66
C PRO A 26 -0.24 4.86 13.60
N ALA A 27 -1.50 4.86 13.16
CA ALA A 27 -2.61 4.35 13.95
C ALA A 27 -2.54 2.84 14.17
N PHE A 28 -1.79 2.12 13.34
CA PHE A 28 -1.58 0.68 13.50
C PHE A 28 -0.35 0.41 14.36
N PRO A 29 -0.30 -0.73 15.07
CA PRO A 29 0.86 -1.08 15.90
C PRO A 29 2.14 -1.07 15.08
N ASN A 30 3.18 -0.42 15.60
CA ASN A 30 4.45 -0.25 14.92
C ASN A 30 5.59 -0.12 15.93
N ASP A 31 6.81 -0.02 15.44
CA ASP A 31 8.02 0.02 16.26
C ASP A 31 8.39 1.42 16.76
N GLY A 32 7.53 2.41 16.54
CA GLY A 32 7.79 3.80 16.93
C GLY A 32 8.34 4.67 15.80
N HIS A 33 8.66 4.12 14.65
CA HIS A 33 9.23 4.87 13.52
C HIS A 33 8.21 5.26 12.46
N ALA A 34 6.97 4.78 12.56
CA ALA A 34 5.95 5.04 11.54
C ALA A 34 5.62 6.53 11.42
N ALA A 35 5.62 7.27 12.53
CA ALA A 35 5.28 8.69 12.51
C ALA A 35 6.23 9.54 11.68
N ALA A 36 7.46 9.08 11.47
CA ALA A 36 8.47 9.81 10.68
C ALA A 36 8.27 9.65 9.17
N GLN A 37 7.45 8.71 8.72
CA GLN A 37 7.31 8.36 7.31
C GLN A 37 5.85 8.11 6.94
N ILE A 38 4.95 8.97 7.39
CA ILE A 38 3.51 8.76 7.19
C ILE A 38 3.16 8.75 5.70
N GLY A 39 2.41 7.72 5.29
CA GLY A 39 1.82 7.62 3.97
C GLY A 39 0.59 6.73 4.05
N THR A 40 -0.58 7.35 4.17
CA THR A 40 -1.84 6.62 4.35
C THR A 40 -2.39 6.11 3.01
N VAL A 41 -3.28 5.12 3.08
CA VAL A 41 -3.94 4.60 1.88
C VAL A 41 -4.81 5.67 1.23
N ASP A 42 -5.45 6.53 2.00
CA ASP A 42 -6.30 7.58 1.44
C ASP A 42 -5.47 8.59 0.62
N ALA A 43 -4.31 8.97 1.13
CA ALA A 43 -3.40 9.85 0.39
C ALA A 43 -2.90 9.18 -0.90
N TYR A 44 -2.55 7.89 -0.81
CA TYR A 44 -2.11 7.16 -1.99
C TYR A 44 -3.22 6.99 -3.03
N ARG A 45 -4.46 6.75 -2.60
CA ARG A 45 -5.58 6.60 -3.55
C ARG A 45 -5.74 7.85 -4.42
N GLN A 46 -5.57 9.03 -3.83
CA GLN A 46 -5.64 10.27 -4.59
C GLN A 46 -4.50 10.36 -5.61
N LEU A 47 -3.28 10.04 -5.20
CA LEU A 47 -2.13 10.03 -6.10
C LEU A 47 -2.32 9.01 -7.22
N ALA A 48 -2.83 7.83 -6.90
CA ALA A 48 -3.08 6.79 -7.89
C ALA A 48 -4.10 7.22 -8.95
N ARG A 49 -5.14 7.93 -8.52
CA ARG A 49 -6.11 8.49 -9.48
C ARG A 49 -5.45 9.52 -10.39
N ASP A 50 -4.66 10.41 -9.83
CA ASP A 50 -4.00 11.46 -10.59
C ASP A 50 -3.01 10.90 -11.60
N LEU A 51 -2.36 9.77 -11.29
CA LEU A 51 -1.39 9.12 -12.15
C LEU A 51 -1.98 8.02 -13.03
N ASN A 52 -3.28 7.75 -12.92
CA ASN A 52 -3.95 6.66 -13.64
C ASN A 52 -3.34 5.29 -13.35
N LEU A 53 -3.17 4.99 -12.07
CA LEU A 53 -2.65 3.70 -11.57
C LEU A 53 -3.77 2.97 -10.85
N PRO A 54 -4.64 2.24 -11.56
CA PRO A 54 -5.81 1.62 -10.92
C PRO A 54 -5.47 0.41 -10.06
N ARG A 55 -4.29 -0.19 -10.22
CA ARG A 55 -3.88 -1.37 -9.46
C ARG A 55 -2.63 -1.11 -8.66
N ALA A 56 -2.48 -1.82 -7.54
CA ALA A 56 -1.36 -1.64 -6.63
C ALA A 56 -0.92 -2.94 -5.99
N VAL A 57 0.38 -3.05 -5.72
CA VAL A 57 0.93 -4.08 -4.84
C VAL A 57 1.52 -3.37 -3.62
N PHE A 58 0.87 -3.55 -2.48
CA PHE A 58 1.35 -3.00 -1.21
C PHE A 58 2.36 -3.97 -0.60
N VAL A 59 3.50 -3.44 -0.18
CA VAL A 59 4.56 -4.23 0.42
C VAL A 59 4.66 -3.85 1.88
N GLN A 60 4.76 -4.85 2.77
CA GLN A 60 4.90 -4.62 4.21
C GLN A 60 6.05 -3.67 4.49
N ALA A 61 5.78 -2.63 5.27
CA ALA A 61 6.77 -1.64 5.65
C ALA A 61 7.50 -2.06 6.93
N LYS A 62 8.76 -1.70 7.03
CA LYS A 62 9.65 -2.10 8.13
C LYS A 62 9.10 -1.78 9.52
N PRO A 63 8.46 -0.60 9.78
CA PRO A 63 7.96 -0.28 11.10
C PRO A 63 6.93 -1.26 11.66
N PHE A 64 6.26 -2.03 10.82
CA PHE A 64 5.22 -2.96 11.25
C PHE A 64 5.73 -4.39 11.48
N ALA A 65 6.98 -4.67 11.09
CA ALA A 65 7.64 -5.97 11.30
C ALA A 65 6.74 -7.14 10.82
N LEU A 66 6.34 -8.03 11.72
CA LEU A 66 5.51 -9.20 11.38
C LEU A 66 4.01 -8.94 11.54
N ASP A 67 3.61 -7.74 11.93
CA ASP A 67 2.20 -7.37 12.06
C ASP A 67 1.68 -6.80 10.75
N ASN A 68 0.97 -7.61 10.00
CA ASN A 68 0.48 -7.27 8.67
C ASN A 68 -0.90 -6.59 8.68
N THR A 69 -1.40 -6.14 9.83
CA THR A 69 -2.75 -5.55 9.91
C THR A 69 -2.87 -4.26 9.11
N CYS A 70 -1.87 -3.38 9.13
CA CYS A 70 -1.87 -2.18 8.31
C CYS A 70 -1.90 -2.52 6.81
N LEU A 71 -1.14 -3.51 6.40
CA LEU A 71 -1.11 -3.99 5.01
C LEU A 71 -2.48 -4.50 4.57
N LEU A 72 -3.11 -5.34 5.38
CA LEU A 72 -4.42 -5.91 5.07
C LEU A 72 -5.50 -4.83 5.02
N ASP A 73 -5.44 -3.87 5.93
CA ASP A 73 -6.35 -2.73 5.93
C ASP A 73 -6.20 -1.90 4.63
N ALA A 74 -4.97 -1.67 4.21
CA ALA A 74 -4.70 -0.92 2.98
C ALA A 74 -5.29 -1.61 1.75
N ILE A 75 -5.15 -2.94 1.66
CA ILE A 75 -5.72 -3.72 0.57
C ILE A 75 -7.24 -3.60 0.57
N ALA A 76 -7.87 -3.72 1.74
CA ALA A 76 -9.32 -3.64 1.86
C ALA A 76 -9.85 -2.25 1.48
N ARG A 77 -9.17 -1.18 1.92
CA ARG A 77 -9.56 0.19 1.61
C ARG A 77 -9.34 0.57 0.16
N PHE A 78 -8.25 0.07 -0.44
CA PHE A 78 -7.96 0.34 -1.86
C PHE A 78 -8.92 -0.42 -2.77
N GLY A 79 -9.33 -1.62 -2.38
CA GLY A 79 -10.20 -2.51 -3.12
C GLY A 79 -9.50 -3.81 -3.48
N LYS A 80 -10.01 -4.92 -2.97
CA LYS A 80 -9.38 -6.23 -3.13
C LYS A 80 -9.21 -6.65 -4.58
N GLU A 81 -10.09 -6.18 -5.45
CA GLU A 81 -10.05 -6.51 -6.87
C GLU A 81 -8.83 -5.89 -7.57
N ASN A 82 -8.32 -4.81 -7.00
CA ASN A 82 -7.27 -4.00 -7.63
C ASN A 82 -5.99 -3.94 -6.81
N ALA A 83 -5.91 -4.69 -5.73
CA ALA A 83 -4.77 -4.65 -4.83
C ALA A 83 -4.32 -6.05 -4.42
N ARG A 84 -3.02 -6.19 -4.25
CA ARG A 84 -2.37 -7.37 -3.67
C ARG A 84 -1.36 -6.91 -2.64
N GLY A 85 -0.93 -7.82 -1.79
CA GLY A 85 0.04 -7.50 -0.74
C GLY A 85 1.18 -8.50 -0.67
N ILE A 86 2.34 -7.98 -0.30
CA ILE A 86 3.50 -8.82 0.04
C ILE A 86 3.70 -8.67 1.54
N ALA A 87 3.34 -9.71 2.28
CA ALA A 87 3.42 -9.75 3.73
C ALA A 87 4.80 -10.18 4.20
N VAL A 88 5.12 -9.84 5.45
CA VAL A 88 6.31 -10.36 6.12
C VAL A 88 5.84 -11.32 7.21
N VAL A 89 6.29 -12.56 7.11
CA VAL A 89 5.97 -13.62 8.05
C VAL A 89 7.25 -14.39 8.38
N ASP A 90 7.20 -15.20 9.44
CA ASP A 90 8.30 -16.09 9.77
C ASP A 90 7.81 -17.56 9.78
N HIS A 91 8.69 -18.47 10.21
CA HIS A 91 8.40 -19.90 10.19
C HIS A 91 7.28 -20.33 11.14
N THR A 92 6.81 -19.44 12.02
CA THR A 92 5.71 -19.74 12.95
C THR A 92 4.34 -19.45 12.35
N VAL A 93 4.27 -18.85 11.15
CA VAL A 93 3.01 -18.54 10.50
C VAL A 93 2.22 -19.83 10.24
N THR A 94 0.91 -19.80 10.49
CA THR A 94 0.04 -20.95 10.25
C THR A 94 -0.62 -20.82 8.88
N ASN A 95 -1.09 -21.97 8.36
CA ASN A 95 -1.85 -21.98 7.11
C ASN A 95 -3.11 -21.09 7.23
N ARG A 96 -3.75 -21.11 8.39
CA ARG A 96 -4.94 -20.28 8.65
C ARG A 96 -4.62 -18.78 8.51
N GLU A 97 -3.48 -18.36 9.05
CA GLU A 97 -3.05 -16.96 8.94
C GLU A 97 -2.76 -16.57 7.48
N LEU A 98 -2.26 -17.49 6.68
CA LEU A 98 -1.96 -17.25 5.27
C LEU A 98 -3.21 -17.16 4.38
N GLU A 99 -4.36 -17.62 4.87
CA GLU A 99 -5.61 -17.68 4.11
C GLU A 99 -6.50 -16.42 4.27
N ILE A 100 -6.02 -15.44 4.95
CA ILE A 100 -6.79 -14.21 5.20
C ILE A 100 -7.01 -13.41 3.90
#